data_ecb810c9ef84256b2b22f695b7e414d6
#
_entry.id   ecb810c9ef84256b2b22f695b7e414d6
#
_cell.length_a   1.000
_cell.length_b   1.000
_cell.length_c   1.000
_cell.angle_alpha   90.00
_cell.angle_beta   90.00
_cell.angle_gamma   90.00
#
_symmetry.space_group_name_H-M   'P 1'
#
loop_
_entity.id
_entity.type
_entity.pdbx_description
1 polymer ?
#
loop_
_entity_poly.entity_id
_entity_poly.type
_entity_poly.pdbx_seq_one_letter_code
_entity_poly.pdbx_strand_id
1 'polypeptide(L)'
;SECLVGSEMCIRDRGRTLITSDGTTVLGADDKAGIAEILTMIERIQEEKIPHGPLCVAFTPDEEIGTGASHFNVEQFGADYGYTLDGDTEGEIQYENFNACKADFVIKGFNVHPGSSKDTMINASLVAMEINNALPSMETPRGTEDYEGFYHLMSMSGEVAEAELHYIVRDHDKDLFEAKKKTLKLIEKDMNEKWGEGTVALT
;
A
#
# COMPACT_ATOMS: atom_id res chain seq x y z
N SER A 1 12.38 -22.50 15.09
CA SER A 1 12.55 -21.82 13.81
C SER A 1 14.04 -21.52 13.62
N GLU A 2 14.61 -21.99 12.53
CA GLU A 2 16.00 -21.66 12.19
C GLU A 2 16.03 -20.18 11.77
N CYS A 3 16.64 -19.37 12.62
CA CYS A 3 16.90 -17.98 12.33
C CYS A 3 17.99 -17.89 11.27
N LEU A 4 17.74 -17.25 10.14
CA LEU A 4 18.76 -16.99 9.15
C LEU A 4 19.87 -16.12 9.78
N VAL A 5 21.09 -16.63 9.81
CA VAL A 5 22.25 -15.92 10.40
C VAL A 5 22.43 -14.58 9.68
N GLY A 6 22.36 -13.48 10.46
CA GLY A 6 22.57 -12.12 9.95
C GLY A 6 21.29 -11.38 9.56
N SER A 7 20.09 -11.92 9.77
CA SER A 7 18.86 -11.14 9.61
C SER A 7 18.67 -10.17 10.80
N GLU A 8 18.20 -8.97 10.54
CA GLU A 8 17.88 -7.98 11.60
C GLU A 8 16.88 -8.52 12.61
N MET A 9 15.95 -9.35 12.16
CA MET A 9 14.97 -10.05 13.01
C MET A 9 15.67 -10.85 14.11
N CYS A 10 16.70 -11.64 13.79
CA CYS A 10 17.45 -12.42 14.77
C CYS A 10 18.17 -11.57 15.81
N ILE A 11 18.57 -10.37 15.46
CA ILE A 11 19.24 -9.43 16.38
C ILE A 11 18.23 -8.82 17.34
N ARG A 12 17.05 -8.43 16.85
CA ARG A 12 15.96 -7.85 17.65
C ARG A 12 15.38 -8.83 18.65
N ASP A 13 15.34 -10.13 18.32
CA ASP A 13 14.75 -11.17 19.15
C ASP A 13 15.66 -11.66 20.28
N ARG A 14 16.90 -11.26 20.29
CA ARG A 14 17.86 -11.72 21.28
C ARG A 14 17.46 -11.31 22.70
N GLY A 15 17.19 -12.31 23.55
CA GLY A 15 16.77 -12.11 24.94
C GLY A 15 15.29 -11.82 25.13
N ARG A 16 14.47 -11.96 24.07
CA ARG A 16 13.01 -11.83 24.13
C ARG A 16 12.34 -13.20 24.00
N THR A 17 11.12 -13.33 24.53
CA THR A 17 10.27 -14.49 24.32
C THR A 17 9.36 -14.21 23.13
N LEU A 18 9.47 -15.01 22.08
CA LEU A 18 8.60 -14.94 20.92
C LEU A 18 7.50 -16.00 21.03
N ILE A 19 6.27 -15.59 20.73
CA ILE A 19 5.13 -16.48 20.57
C ILE A 19 4.86 -16.61 19.09
N THR A 20 4.98 -17.82 18.55
CA THR A 20 4.82 -18.11 17.13
C THR A 20 3.80 -19.20 16.89
N SER A 21 3.21 -19.26 15.69
CA SER A 21 2.47 -20.43 15.25
C SER A 21 3.42 -21.51 14.69
N ASP A 22 2.91 -22.72 14.49
CA ASP A 22 3.63 -23.80 13.81
C ASP A 22 3.65 -23.66 12.28
N GLY A 23 3.08 -22.58 11.75
CA GLY A 23 2.97 -22.29 10.33
C GLY A 23 1.75 -22.92 9.65
N THR A 24 0.91 -23.66 10.36
CA THR A 24 -0.33 -24.24 9.80
C THR A 24 -1.50 -23.27 9.82
N THR A 25 -1.43 -22.27 10.70
CA THR A 25 -2.43 -21.20 10.82
C THR A 25 -1.78 -19.84 11.01
N VAL A 26 -2.52 -18.77 10.75
CA VAL A 26 -2.14 -17.40 11.13
C VAL A 26 -2.12 -17.31 12.65
N LEU A 27 -1.14 -16.63 13.24
CA LEU A 27 -1.08 -16.42 14.69
C LEU A 27 -2.29 -15.62 15.19
N GLY A 28 -2.75 -14.66 14.41
CA GLY A 28 -3.92 -13.84 14.69
C GLY A 28 -3.72 -12.78 15.77
N ALA A 29 -2.46 -12.44 16.07
CA ALA A 29 -2.16 -11.31 16.96
C ALA A 29 -2.53 -9.97 16.33
N ASP A 30 -2.43 -9.87 15.04
CA ASP A 30 -2.85 -8.76 14.22
C ASP A 30 -4.37 -8.90 13.87
N ASP A 31 -5.28 -8.03 14.39
CA ASP A 31 -4.96 -7.06 15.49
C ASP A 31 -5.72 -7.40 16.79
N LYS A 32 -5.82 -8.68 17.14
CA LYS A 32 -6.42 -9.07 18.43
C LYS A 32 -5.60 -8.62 19.63
N ALA A 33 -4.31 -8.29 19.44
CA ALA A 33 -3.47 -7.69 20.47
C ALA A 33 -4.00 -6.31 20.85
N GLY A 34 -4.26 -5.42 19.88
CA GLY A 34 -4.83 -4.11 20.12
C GLY A 34 -6.22 -4.17 20.76
N ILE A 35 -7.06 -5.14 20.36
CA ILE A 35 -8.34 -5.38 21.03
C ILE A 35 -8.13 -5.72 22.52
N ALA A 36 -7.19 -6.61 22.83
CA ALA A 36 -6.90 -6.99 24.22
C ALA A 36 -6.34 -5.81 25.03
N GLU A 37 -5.49 -4.99 24.43
CA GLU A 37 -4.94 -3.78 25.06
C GLU A 37 -6.03 -2.77 25.41
N ILE A 38 -6.95 -2.49 24.47
CA ILE A 38 -8.08 -1.58 24.69
C ILE A 38 -8.98 -2.10 25.83
N LEU A 39 -9.34 -3.37 25.82
CA LEU A 39 -10.19 -3.95 26.86
C LEU A 39 -9.51 -3.95 28.23
N THR A 40 -8.22 -4.29 28.28
CA THR A 40 -7.44 -4.23 29.52
C THR A 40 -7.29 -2.81 30.05
N MET A 41 -7.10 -1.83 29.16
CA MET A 41 -7.08 -0.41 29.55
C MET A 41 -8.39 0.01 30.21
N ILE A 42 -9.54 -0.37 29.64
CA ILE A 42 -10.86 -0.03 30.19
C ILE A 42 -11.04 -0.69 31.56
N GLU A 43 -10.69 -1.96 31.70
CA GLU A 43 -10.75 -2.69 32.98
C GLU A 43 -9.92 -1.99 34.05
N ARG A 44 -8.67 -1.65 33.75
CA ARG A 44 -7.79 -0.92 34.67
C ARG A 44 -8.32 0.45 35.06
N ILE A 45 -8.85 1.21 34.11
CA ILE A 45 -9.46 2.53 34.39
C ILE A 45 -10.59 2.38 35.41
N GLN A 46 -11.43 1.36 35.28
CA GLN A 46 -12.55 1.12 36.19
C GLN A 46 -12.09 0.62 37.56
N GLU A 47 -11.19 -0.35 37.61
CA GLU A 47 -10.69 -0.95 38.86
C GLU A 47 -9.86 0.03 39.68
N GLU A 48 -8.94 0.72 39.03
CA GLU A 48 -8.03 1.66 39.69
C GLU A 48 -8.68 3.06 39.86
N LYS A 49 -9.90 3.26 39.35
CA LYS A 49 -10.64 4.53 39.35
C LYS A 49 -9.82 5.70 38.80
N ILE A 50 -9.14 5.46 37.70
CA ILE A 50 -8.30 6.47 37.05
C ILE A 50 -9.20 7.59 36.51
N PRO A 51 -8.92 8.87 36.84
CA PRO A 51 -9.68 9.98 36.27
C PRO A 51 -9.53 10.03 34.76
N HIS A 52 -10.65 10.09 34.05
CA HIS A 52 -10.68 10.14 32.58
C HIS A 52 -11.85 10.97 32.06
N GLY A 53 -11.73 11.47 30.85
CA GLY A 53 -12.84 12.03 30.08
C GLY A 53 -13.74 10.93 29.48
N PRO A 54 -14.75 11.29 28.69
CA PRO A 54 -15.53 10.31 27.94
C PRO A 54 -14.63 9.46 27.01
N LEU A 55 -14.82 8.15 27.05
CA LEU A 55 -14.11 7.20 26.20
C LEU A 55 -15.09 6.54 25.24
N CYS A 56 -14.78 6.61 23.96
CA CYS A 56 -15.48 5.88 22.91
C CYS A 56 -14.54 4.80 22.34
N VAL A 57 -15.05 3.60 22.15
CA VAL A 57 -14.29 2.49 21.58
C VAL A 57 -15.03 1.95 20.38
N ALA A 58 -14.30 1.66 19.32
CA ALA A 58 -14.82 1.02 18.12
C ALA A 58 -13.87 -0.05 17.63
N PHE A 59 -14.44 -1.09 17.05
CA PHE A 59 -13.73 -2.14 16.32
C PHE A 59 -14.32 -2.21 14.93
N THR A 60 -13.48 -2.18 13.92
CA THR A 60 -13.90 -2.24 12.51
C THR A 60 -13.48 -3.57 11.90
N PRO A 61 -14.35 -4.25 11.14
CA PRO A 61 -14.00 -5.45 10.39
C PRO A 61 -13.30 -5.08 9.07
N ASP A 62 -12.72 -6.08 8.41
CA ASP A 62 -12.25 -5.98 7.02
C ASP A 62 -11.12 -4.95 6.79
N GLU A 63 -10.24 -4.75 7.80
CA GLU A 63 -9.07 -3.90 7.67
C GLU A 63 -8.13 -4.43 6.59
N GLU A 64 -7.82 -5.73 6.59
CA GLU A 64 -6.88 -6.42 5.70
C GLU A 64 -7.21 -6.32 4.20
N ILE A 65 -8.47 -6.04 3.88
CA ILE A 65 -8.91 -5.78 2.51
C ILE A 65 -9.10 -4.28 2.22
N GLY A 66 -8.70 -3.40 3.14
CA GLY A 66 -8.70 -1.95 3.00
C GLY A 66 -10.08 -1.32 3.11
N THR A 67 -11.07 -1.99 3.69
CA THR A 67 -12.44 -1.48 3.81
C THR A 67 -12.88 -1.19 5.24
N GLY A 68 -12.01 -1.37 6.23
CA GLY A 68 -12.32 -1.23 7.65
C GLY A 68 -13.02 0.08 8.04
N ALA A 69 -12.61 1.20 7.46
CA ALA A 69 -13.21 2.51 7.73
C ALA A 69 -14.39 2.88 6.82
N SER A 70 -14.73 2.07 5.81
CA SER A 70 -15.69 2.43 4.75
C SER A 70 -17.10 2.72 5.25
N HIS A 71 -17.50 2.10 6.35
CA HIS A 71 -18.82 2.24 6.95
C HIS A 71 -18.78 2.87 8.36
N PHE A 72 -17.61 3.39 8.76
CA PHE A 72 -17.44 3.99 10.08
C PHE A 72 -18.07 5.38 10.13
N ASN A 73 -19.06 5.57 11.02
CA ASN A 73 -19.73 6.84 11.19
C ASN A 73 -19.01 7.72 12.21
N VAL A 74 -18.12 8.57 11.74
CA VAL A 74 -17.32 9.49 12.57
C VAL A 74 -18.17 10.44 13.39
N GLU A 75 -19.25 10.98 12.81
CA GLU A 75 -20.14 11.91 13.51
C GLU A 75 -20.87 11.22 14.67
N GLN A 76 -21.37 10.00 14.45
CA GLN A 76 -22.02 9.22 15.51
C GLN A 76 -21.04 8.78 16.59
N PHE A 77 -19.80 8.49 16.23
CA PHE A 77 -18.74 8.14 17.17
C PHE A 77 -18.44 9.29 18.12
N GLY A 78 -18.45 10.53 17.64
CA GLY A 78 -18.47 11.75 18.45
C GLY A 78 -17.23 12.01 19.30
N ALA A 79 -16.09 11.44 18.95
CA ALA A 79 -14.84 11.71 19.62
C ALA A 79 -14.10 12.89 18.98
N ASP A 80 -13.45 13.73 19.79
CA ASP A 80 -12.66 14.87 19.32
C ASP A 80 -11.33 14.42 18.66
N TYR A 81 -10.78 13.31 19.11
CA TYR A 81 -9.59 12.66 18.56
C TYR A 81 -9.60 11.17 18.90
N GLY A 82 -8.80 10.38 18.19
CA GLY A 82 -8.72 8.95 18.38
C GLY A 82 -7.30 8.43 18.28
N TYR A 83 -7.10 7.23 18.83
CA TYR A 83 -5.90 6.41 18.65
C TYR A 83 -6.29 5.11 17.99
N THR A 84 -5.49 4.67 17.02
CA THR A 84 -5.58 3.34 16.45
C THR A 84 -4.47 2.49 17.07
N LEU A 85 -4.83 1.33 17.61
CA LEU A 85 -3.91 0.40 18.23
C LEU A 85 -3.66 -0.76 17.26
N ASP A 86 -2.74 -0.55 16.34
CA ASP A 86 -2.38 -1.49 15.27
C ASP A 86 -0.91 -1.26 14.88
N GLY A 87 -0.09 -1.05 15.91
CA GLY A 87 1.32 -0.72 15.74
C GLY A 87 2.21 -1.96 15.67
N ASP A 88 3.41 -1.76 15.12
CA ASP A 88 4.41 -2.81 14.91
C ASP A 88 5.40 -2.91 16.09
N THR A 89 5.83 -1.79 16.64
CA THR A 89 6.88 -1.75 17.66
C THR A 89 6.34 -1.22 18.98
N GLU A 90 6.61 -1.97 20.08
CA GLU A 90 6.25 -1.56 21.44
C GLU A 90 6.77 -0.16 21.78
N GLY A 91 5.85 0.73 22.21
CA GLY A 91 6.16 2.10 22.62
C GLY A 91 6.30 3.08 21.46
N GLU A 92 6.11 2.66 20.23
CA GLU A 92 6.07 3.54 19.07
C GLU A 92 4.74 4.28 18.97
N ILE A 93 4.81 5.57 18.65
CA ILE A 93 3.63 6.38 18.34
C ILE A 93 3.82 6.96 16.95
N GLN A 94 2.96 6.57 16.02
CA GLN A 94 2.91 7.13 14.66
C GLN A 94 1.90 8.28 14.66
N TYR A 95 2.37 9.49 14.40
CA TYR A 95 1.55 10.71 14.37
C TYR A 95 1.60 11.43 13.03
N GLU A 96 2.23 10.81 12.04
CA GLU A 96 2.34 11.32 10.69
C GLU A 96 1.66 10.37 9.70
N ASN A 97 1.19 10.92 8.60
CA ASN A 97 0.48 10.19 7.57
C ASN A 97 1.05 10.53 6.19
N PHE A 98 0.69 9.75 5.20
CA PHE A 98 1.08 9.96 3.80
C PHE A 98 -0.16 9.94 2.89
N ASN A 99 -0.03 10.58 1.72
CA ASN A 99 -1.02 10.47 0.65
C ASN A 99 -0.72 9.22 -0.18
N ALA A 100 -1.73 8.47 -0.54
CA ALA A 100 -1.60 7.27 -1.35
C ALA A 100 -2.74 7.12 -2.36
N CYS A 101 -2.44 6.52 -3.51
CA CYS A 101 -3.45 6.02 -4.43
C CYS A 101 -2.95 4.78 -5.17
N LYS A 102 -3.88 4.01 -5.69
CA LYS A 102 -3.60 3.02 -6.74
C LYS A 102 -3.57 3.71 -8.09
N ALA A 103 -2.80 3.16 -9.01
CA ALA A 103 -2.78 3.59 -10.40
C ALA A 103 -2.59 2.36 -11.28
N ASP A 104 -3.62 2.04 -12.05
CA ASP A 104 -3.65 0.87 -12.88
C ASP A 104 -3.59 1.27 -14.36
N PHE A 105 -2.58 0.80 -15.08
CA PHE A 105 -2.50 0.93 -16.53
C PHE A 105 -3.01 -0.34 -17.18
N VAL A 106 -3.99 -0.19 -18.05
CA VAL A 106 -4.45 -1.24 -18.96
C VAL A 106 -4.00 -0.89 -20.36
N ILE A 107 -3.25 -1.78 -20.99
CA ILE A 107 -2.64 -1.57 -22.30
C ILE A 107 -3.28 -2.56 -23.31
N LYS A 108 -3.81 -2.03 -24.39
CA LYS A 108 -4.36 -2.83 -25.51
C LYS A 108 -3.39 -2.83 -26.68
N GLY A 109 -2.87 -3.98 -27.00
CA GLY A 109 -2.02 -4.19 -28.15
C GLY A 109 -2.78 -4.53 -29.42
N PHE A 110 -2.06 -4.58 -30.52
CA PHE A 110 -2.56 -5.07 -31.81
C PHE A 110 -1.66 -6.18 -32.31
N ASN A 111 -2.14 -7.41 -32.17
CA ASN A 111 -1.38 -8.60 -32.54
C ASN A 111 -1.58 -8.93 -34.02
N VAL A 112 -0.50 -9.12 -34.74
CA VAL A 112 -0.48 -9.59 -36.15
C VAL A 112 0.63 -10.63 -36.32
N HIS A 113 0.60 -11.36 -37.42
CA HIS A 113 1.64 -12.35 -37.73
C HIS A 113 3.04 -11.68 -37.76
N PRO A 114 4.05 -12.21 -37.04
CA PRO A 114 5.37 -11.59 -36.94
C PRO A 114 6.03 -11.25 -38.27
N GLY A 115 5.82 -12.08 -39.32
CA GLY A 115 6.37 -11.83 -40.64
C GLY A 115 5.80 -10.63 -41.39
N SER A 116 4.69 -10.04 -40.91
CA SER A 116 4.02 -8.86 -41.49
C SER A 116 3.72 -7.78 -40.47
N SER A 117 4.48 -7.77 -39.38
CA SER A 117 4.24 -6.93 -38.22
C SER A 117 4.85 -5.52 -38.29
N LYS A 118 5.71 -5.27 -39.28
CA LYS A 118 6.41 -3.98 -39.40
C LYS A 118 5.39 -2.83 -39.52
N ASP A 119 5.57 -1.83 -38.68
CA ASP A 119 4.75 -0.62 -38.61
C ASP A 119 3.24 -0.87 -38.34
N THR A 120 2.89 -2.09 -37.88
CA THR A 120 1.49 -2.47 -37.66
C THR A 120 1.26 -3.06 -36.27
N MET A 121 2.16 -3.93 -35.78
CA MET A 121 2.00 -4.57 -34.48
C MET A 121 2.21 -3.59 -33.34
N ILE A 122 1.31 -3.62 -32.37
CA ILE A 122 1.49 -2.96 -31.07
C ILE A 122 1.60 -4.08 -30.04
N ASN A 123 2.80 -4.26 -29.48
CA ASN A 123 3.03 -5.24 -28.44
C ASN A 123 2.78 -4.61 -27.08
N ALA A 124 1.66 -4.96 -26.42
CA ALA A 124 1.25 -4.39 -25.15
C ALA A 124 2.29 -4.59 -24.04
N SER A 125 2.97 -5.74 -24.00
CA SER A 125 4.05 -5.97 -23.01
C SER A 125 5.23 -5.01 -23.19
N LEU A 126 5.59 -4.65 -24.43
CA LEU A 126 6.66 -3.68 -24.67
C LEU A 126 6.22 -2.26 -24.32
N VAL A 127 4.96 -1.90 -24.59
CA VAL A 127 4.39 -0.61 -24.17
C VAL A 127 4.37 -0.51 -22.64
N ALA A 128 4.02 -1.59 -21.94
CA ALA A 128 4.08 -1.63 -20.48
C ALA A 128 5.51 -1.36 -19.94
N MET A 129 6.53 -1.93 -20.58
CA MET A 129 7.93 -1.66 -20.22
C MET A 129 8.30 -0.19 -20.50
N GLU A 130 7.80 0.41 -21.58
CA GLU A 130 8.02 1.84 -21.85
C GLU A 130 7.38 2.73 -20.80
N ILE A 131 6.16 2.42 -20.37
CA ILE A 131 5.48 3.14 -19.27
C ILE A 131 6.33 3.10 -18.02
N ASN A 132 6.78 1.91 -17.60
CA ASN A 132 7.63 1.79 -16.42
C ASN A 132 8.95 2.55 -16.56
N ASN A 133 9.58 2.53 -17.73
CA ASN A 133 10.84 3.24 -17.98
C ASN A 133 10.67 4.76 -18.09
N ALA A 134 9.47 5.26 -18.30
CA ALA A 134 9.18 6.69 -18.31
C ALA A 134 9.06 7.29 -16.89
N LEU A 135 8.91 6.45 -15.86
CA LEU A 135 8.90 6.89 -14.47
C LEU A 135 10.32 7.17 -13.96
N PRO A 136 10.48 8.09 -12.99
CA PRO A 136 11.77 8.35 -12.37
C PRO A 136 12.35 7.08 -11.70
N SER A 137 13.48 6.61 -12.17
CA SER A 137 14.04 5.31 -11.79
C SER A 137 14.43 5.19 -10.31
N MET A 138 14.66 6.32 -9.63
CA MET A 138 15.01 6.35 -8.20
C MET A 138 13.79 6.54 -7.29
N GLU A 139 12.65 7.00 -7.81
CA GLU A 139 11.43 7.16 -7.03
C GLU A 139 10.70 5.82 -6.86
N THR A 140 11.36 4.88 -6.21
CA THR A 140 10.86 3.54 -5.88
C THR A 140 11.05 3.26 -4.39
N PRO A 141 10.33 2.31 -3.77
CA PRO A 141 10.52 1.98 -2.34
C PRO A 141 11.97 1.63 -1.97
N ARG A 142 12.74 1.13 -2.93
CA ARG A 142 14.16 0.82 -2.73
C ARG A 142 15.07 2.04 -2.84
N GLY A 143 14.66 3.05 -3.60
CA GLY A 143 15.47 4.22 -3.93
C GLY A 143 15.15 5.46 -3.10
N THR A 144 14.15 5.38 -2.23
CA THR A 144 13.64 6.52 -1.43
C THR A 144 13.78 6.24 0.06
N GLU A 145 13.89 7.30 0.86
CA GLU A 145 13.98 7.24 2.31
C GLU A 145 13.14 8.36 2.97
N ASP A 146 12.87 8.24 4.26
CA ASP A 146 12.14 9.21 5.09
C ASP A 146 10.81 9.67 4.45
N TYR A 147 10.69 10.93 4.09
CA TYR A 147 9.49 11.56 3.54
C TYR A 147 9.42 11.55 2.00
N GLU A 148 10.38 10.93 1.34
CA GLU A 148 10.38 10.86 -0.12
C GLU A 148 9.25 9.99 -0.65
N GLY A 149 8.56 10.48 -1.66
CA GLY A 149 7.48 9.75 -2.30
C GLY A 149 7.97 8.84 -3.43
N PHE A 150 7.17 7.84 -3.79
CA PHE A 150 7.54 6.81 -4.75
C PHE A 150 6.38 6.31 -5.61
N TYR A 151 6.75 5.63 -6.70
CA TYR A 151 5.90 4.75 -7.50
C TYR A 151 6.32 3.31 -7.25
N HIS A 152 5.44 2.51 -6.69
CA HIS A 152 5.71 1.10 -6.41
C HIS A 152 4.95 0.21 -7.37
N LEU A 153 5.64 -0.41 -8.32
CA LEU A 153 5.06 -1.44 -9.17
C LEU A 153 4.79 -2.70 -8.34
N MET A 154 3.52 -2.96 -8.06
CA MET A 154 3.06 -4.11 -7.28
C MET A 154 3.01 -5.39 -8.10
N SER A 155 2.49 -5.27 -9.32
CA SER A 155 2.38 -6.40 -10.24
C SER A 155 2.37 -5.92 -11.69
N MET A 156 2.80 -6.81 -12.56
CA MET A 156 2.79 -6.64 -14.00
C MET A 156 2.40 -7.97 -14.63
N SER A 157 1.46 -7.92 -15.58
CA SER A 157 1.14 -9.06 -16.44
C SER A 157 1.02 -8.60 -17.89
N GLY A 158 1.24 -9.50 -18.84
CA GLY A 158 1.05 -9.10 -20.23
C GLY A 158 1.47 -10.10 -21.28
N GLU A 159 0.80 -9.92 -22.42
CA GLU A 159 1.06 -10.59 -23.69
C GLU A 159 1.16 -9.55 -24.80
N VAL A 160 1.18 -9.98 -26.07
CA VAL A 160 1.20 -9.06 -27.21
C VAL A 160 -0.10 -8.26 -27.30
N ALA A 161 -1.24 -8.90 -27.02
CA ALA A 161 -2.56 -8.30 -27.20
C ALA A 161 -3.00 -7.43 -26.04
N GLU A 162 -2.55 -7.72 -24.81
CA GLU A 162 -2.95 -7.02 -23.61
C GLU A 162 -1.86 -7.07 -22.55
N ALA A 163 -1.75 -6.01 -21.76
CA ALA A 163 -0.88 -5.96 -20.58
C ALA A 163 -1.48 -5.05 -19.50
N GLU A 164 -1.08 -5.30 -18.26
CA GLU A 164 -1.50 -4.52 -17.11
C GLU A 164 -0.31 -4.21 -16.20
N LEU A 165 -0.32 -3.01 -15.62
CA LEU A 165 0.61 -2.57 -14.59
C LEU A 165 -0.19 -2.02 -13.42
N HIS A 166 0.10 -2.49 -12.22
CA HIS A 166 -0.55 -2.05 -11.00
C HIS A 166 0.45 -1.37 -10.08
N TYR A 167 0.25 -0.08 -9.82
CA TYR A 167 1.10 0.73 -8.96
C TYR A 167 0.39 1.17 -7.69
N ILE A 168 1.18 1.31 -6.63
CA ILE A 168 0.87 2.19 -5.50
C ILE A 168 1.74 3.42 -5.62
N VAL A 169 1.13 4.60 -5.51
CA VAL A 169 1.82 5.88 -5.47
C VAL A 169 1.68 6.46 -4.08
N ARG A 170 2.79 6.87 -3.48
CA ARG A 170 2.81 7.49 -2.15
C ARG A 170 3.64 8.76 -2.15
N ASP A 171 3.24 9.71 -1.34
CA ASP A 171 4.04 10.88 -1.00
C ASP A 171 3.51 11.51 0.30
N HIS A 172 4.40 11.99 1.16
CA HIS A 172 4.02 12.71 2.37
C HIS A 172 3.54 14.12 2.05
N ASP A 173 4.16 14.77 1.07
CA ASP A 173 3.76 16.09 0.60
C ASP A 173 2.61 15.99 -0.41
N LYS A 174 1.53 16.74 -0.16
CA LYS A 174 0.34 16.73 -1.00
C LYS A 174 0.60 17.27 -2.41
N ASP A 175 1.42 18.31 -2.54
CA ASP A 175 1.70 18.93 -3.85
C ASP A 175 2.58 18.01 -4.69
N LEU A 176 3.56 17.35 -4.07
CA LEU A 176 4.39 16.33 -4.73
C LEU A 176 3.56 15.10 -5.10
N PHE A 177 2.63 14.69 -4.25
CA PHE A 177 1.68 13.61 -4.58
C PHE A 177 0.83 13.93 -5.81
N GLU A 178 0.27 15.15 -5.88
CA GLU A 178 -0.48 15.60 -7.06
C GLU A 178 0.41 15.72 -8.31
N ALA A 179 1.68 16.10 -8.14
CA ALA A 179 2.64 16.10 -9.24
C ALA A 179 2.91 14.67 -9.76
N LYS A 180 3.04 13.68 -8.88
CA LYS A 180 3.18 12.27 -9.26
C LYS A 180 1.97 11.77 -10.07
N LYS A 181 0.77 12.09 -9.65
CA LYS A 181 -0.46 11.76 -10.41
C LYS A 181 -0.49 12.41 -11.79
N LYS A 182 -0.03 13.67 -11.89
CA LYS A 182 0.10 14.36 -13.20
C LYS A 182 1.11 13.67 -14.10
N THR A 183 2.23 13.21 -13.56
CA THR A 183 3.24 12.45 -14.32
C THR A 183 2.65 11.19 -14.94
N LEU A 184 1.85 10.41 -14.18
CA LEU A 184 1.18 9.23 -14.72
C LEU A 184 0.22 9.57 -15.87
N LYS A 185 -0.57 10.65 -15.74
CA LYS A 185 -1.46 11.13 -16.81
C LYS A 185 -0.72 11.62 -18.05
N LEU A 186 0.45 12.23 -17.86
CA LEU A 186 1.30 12.62 -19.00
C LEU A 186 1.84 11.37 -19.71
N ILE A 187 2.28 10.36 -18.98
CA ILE A 187 2.74 9.09 -19.57
C ILE A 187 1.60 8.42 -20.36
N GLU A 188 0.39 8.33 -19.80
CA GLU A 188 -0.77 7.84 -20.52
C GLU A 188 -0.98 8.57 -21.85
N LYS A 189 -0.96 9.90 -21.80
CA LYS A 189 -1.13 10.75 -22.98
C LYS A 189 -0.01 10.50 -24.02
N ASP A 190 1.25 10.52 -23.60
CA ASP A 190 2.41 10.34 -24.48
C ASP A 190 2.40 8.96 -25.14
N MET A 191 1.99 7.92 -24.39
CA MET A 191 1.86 6.56 -24.96
C MET A 191 0.73 6.48 -25.97
N ASN A 192 -0.42 7.13 -25.73
CA ASN A 192 -1.51 7.19 -26.70
C ASN A 192 -1.16 8.02 -27.95
N GLU A 193 -0.42 9.11 -27.80
CA GLU A 193 0.10 9.88 -28.95
C GLU A 193 1.07 9.04 -29.79
N LYS A 194 1.90 8.21 -29.16
CA LYS A 194 2.89 7.37 -29.85
C LYS A 194 2.29 6.13 -30.51
N TRP A 195 1.43 5.43 -29.79
CA TRP A 195 0.95 4.11 -30.18
C TRP A 195 -0.48 4.09 -30.73
N GLY A 196 -1.19 5.19 -30.65
CA GLY A 196 -2.58 5.34 -31.08
C GLY A 196 -3.54 5.51 -29.92
N GLU A 197 -4.56 6.34 -30.16
CA GLU A 197 -5.58 6.66 -29.15
C GLU A 197 -6.29 5.40 -28.62
N GLY A 198 -6.41 5.29 -27.31
CA GLY A 198 -7.04 4.16 -26.64
C GLY A 198 -6.14 2.93 -26.45
N THR A 199 -4.85 3.01 -26.83
CA THR A 199 -3.86 1.96 -26.56
C THR A 199 -3.61 1.81 -25.06
N VAL A 200 -3.55 2.91 -24.33
CA VAL A 200 -3.28 2.95 -22.88
C VAL A 200 -4.42 3.64 -22.16
N ALA A 201 -4.92 3.02 -21.11
CA ALA A 201 -5.89 3.61 -20.18
C ALA A 201 -5.33 3.56 -18.75
N LEU A 202 -5.42 4.70 -18.05
CA LEU A 202 -5.04 4.87 -16.64
C LEU A 202 -6.30 5.05 -15.78
N THR A 203 -6.42 4.23 -14.73
CA THR A 203 -7.50 4.31 -13.72
C THR A 203 -6.95 4.40 -12.31
#